data_04d7c4aa28fadec0540e85af1c9901f1
#
_entry.id   04d7c4aa28fadec0540e85af1c9901f1
#
_cell.length_a   1.000
_cell.length_b   1.000
_cell.length_c   1.000
_cell.angle_alpha   90.00
_cell.angle_beta   90.00
_cell.angle_gamma   90.00
#
_symmetry.space_group_name_H-M   'P 1'
#
loop_
_entity.id
_entity.type
_entity.pdbx_description
1 polymer ?
#
loop_
_entity_poly.entity_id
_entity_poly.type
_entity_poly.pdbx_seq_one_letter_code
_entity_poly.pdbx_strand_id
1 'polypeptide(L)'
;ELLAAHHHIGRHSKHKYNIGSFVQQHRDDPAAKNFWPKLQDHLLGRLLNLEFDGDTHESFTDEDRNHIRLKGGQFISLKTCRINYTTYNVRRDQDVINPRNHADVMMLSGEDKPGAHPYWYARVLGIYRATVISSHPRANTTRTGPQDMEFLWVRWFGIDPEHRSGSHYARLPKVGFVDESDPFAFGFLDPAQVIRGCHLMPAFRDRRTNGLLETTNPTIARKRGETDDWAYFYVGIFVDRDMFMRYFPGGGVGHIANRKILLIMKVLVLT
;
A
#
# COMPACT_ATOMS: atom_id res chain seq x y z
N GLU A 1 15.44 -4.26 -15.97
CA GLU A 1 14.35 -5.25 -15.98
C GLU A 1 13.04 -4.55 -16.26
N LEU A 2 12.22 -5.12 -17.15
CA LEU A 2 10.89 -4.60 -17.46
C LEU A 2 10.07 -4.57 -16.17
N LEU A 3 9.43 -3.44 -15.86
CA LEU A 3 8.50 -3.23 -14.73
C LEU A 3 7.45 -4.36 -14.61
N ALA A 4 7.10 -5.01 -15.72
CA ALA A 4 6.21 -6.16 -15.80
C ALA A 4 6.70 -7.42 -15.03
N ALA A 5 7.99 -7.47 -14.64
CA ALA A 5 8.54 -8.57 -13.86
C ALA A 5 8.57 -8.30 -12.34
N HIS A 6 8.24 -7.08 -11.89
CA HIS A 6 8.31 -6.71 -10.47
C HIS A 6 7.23 -7.39 -9.63
N HIS A 7 6.02 -7.53 -10.14
CA HIS A 7 4.95 -8.24 -9.45
C HIS A 7 4.23 -9.21 -10.38
N HIS A 8 3.61 -10.22 -9.78
CA HIS A 8 2.77 -11.17 -10.47
C HIS A 8 1.54 -11.50 -9.64
N ILE A 9 0.38 -11.21 -10.18
CA ILE A 9 -0.88 -11.60 -9.57
C ILE A 9 -1.43 -12.85 -10.28
N GLY A 10 -1.74 -13.89 -9.50
CA GLY A 10 -2.22 -15.16 -10.02
C GLY A 10 -3.48 -14.99 -10.87
N ARG A 11 -3.59 -15.77 -11.97
CA ARG A 11 -4.73 -15.70 -12.90
C ARG A 11 -6.03 -16.29 -12.33
N HIS A 12 -5.94 -17.11 -11.28
CA HIS A 12 -7.13 -17.73 -10.69
C HIS A 12 -7.94 -16.69 -9.91
N SER A 13 -9.03 -16.24 -10.49
CA SER A 13 -10.00 -15.36 -9.84
C SER A 13 -10.70 -16.10 -8.69
N LYS A 14 -10.90 -15.40 -7.58
CA LYS A 14 -11.69 -15.94 -6.45
C LYS A 14 -13.16 -15.60 -6.62
N HIS A 15 -13.45 -14.35 -6.88
CA HIS A 15 -14.79 -13.82 -7.08
C HIS A 15 -14.78 -12.65 -8.04
N LYS A 16 -15.88 -12.46 -8.73
CA LYS A 16 -16.18 -11.33 -9.58
C LYS A 16 -17.23 -10.48 -8.90
N TYR A 17 -16.94 -9.21 -8.68
CA TYR A 17 -17.82 -8.27 -8.02
C TYR A 17 -18.32 -7.24 -9.01
N ASN A 18 -19.62 -6.87 -8.88
CA ASN A 18 -20.13 -5.64 -9.45
C ASN A 18 -19.83 -4.49 -8.48
N ILE A 19 -19.30 -3.36 -8.97
CA ILE A 19 -18.88 -2.24 -8.12
C ILE A 19 -20.03 -1.65 -7.31
N GLY A 20 -21.21 -1.46 -7.92
CA GLY A 20 -22.37 -0.92 -7.23
C GLY A 20 -22.87 -1.86 -6.12
N SER A 21 -22.95 -3.17 -6.41
CA SER A 21 -23.34 -4.17 -5.41
C SER A 21 -22.32 -4.27 -4.28
N PHE A 22 -21.02 -4.18 -4.59
CA PHE A 22 -19.96 -4.22 -3.60
C PHE A 22 -20.05 -3.03 -2.63
N VAL A 23 -20.18 -1.81 -3.16
CA VAL A 23 -20.32 -0.59 -2.35
C VAL A 23 -21.59 -0.65 -1.49
N GLN A 24 -22.70 -1.12 -2.05
CA GLN A 24 -23.94 -1.24 -1.30
C GLN A 24 -23.87 -2.29 -0.18
N GLN A 25 -23.20 -3.41 -0.42
CA GLN A 25 -23.01 -4.47 0.57
C GLN A 25 -22.15 -4.02 1.76
N HIS A 26 -21.19 -3.12 1.52
CA HIS A 26 -20.22 -2.65 2.52
C HIS A 26 -20.45 -1.19 2.93
N ARG A 27 -21.65 -0.65 2.70
CA ARG A 27 -21.99 0.76 2.98
C ARG A 27 -21.76 1.17 4.44
N ASP A 28 -21.97 0.22 5.37
CA ASP A 28 -21.86 0.44 6.81
C ASP A 28 -20.46 0.02 7.36
N ASP A 29 -19.53 -0.37 6.49
CA ASP A 29 -18.15 -0.69 6.86
C ASP A 29 -17.28 0.57 6.70
N PRO A 30 -16.68 1.10 7.78
CA PRO A 30 -15.81 2.27 7.71
C PRO A 30 -14.67 2.11 6.71
N ALA A 31 -14.14 0.89 6.54
CA ALA A 31 -13.08 0.60 5.60
C ALA A 31 -13.49 0.83 4.13
N ALA A 32 -14.79 0.69 3.83
CA ALA A 32 -15.32 0.86 2.49
C ALA A 32 -15.88 2.27 2.23
N LYS A 33 -15.75 3.18 3.20
CA LYS A 33 -16.17 4.58 3.04
C LYS A 33 -15.48 5.22 1.84
N ASN A 34 -16.27 5.75 0.92
CA ASN A 34 -15.77 6.35 -0.33
C ASN A 34 -14.92 5.39 -1.20
N PHE A 35 -15.18 4.08 -1.13
CA PHE A 35 -14.42 3.08 -1.89
C PHE A 35 -14.36 3.40 -3.37
N TRP A 36 -15.51 3.69 -4.01
CA TRP A 36 -15.55 3.93 -5.45
C TRP A 36 -14.87 5.24 -5.86
N PRO A 37 -15.15 6.40 -5.28
CA PRO A 37 -14.41 7.63 -5.58
C PRO A 37 -12.89 7.50 -5.40
N LYS A 38 -12.44 6.90 -4.30
CA LYS A 38 -11.01 6.66 -4.06
C LYS A 38 -10.38 5.72 -5.08
N LEU A 39 -11.11 4.68 -5.50
CA LEU A 39 -10.64 3.80 -6.58
C LEU A 39 -10.53 4.55 -7.90
N GLN A 40 -11.50 5.41 -8.23
CA GLN A 40 -11.42 6.24 -9.44
C GLN A 40 -10.21 7.17 -9.40
N ASP A 41 -9.95 7.83 -8.27
CA ASP A 41 -8.78 8.70 -8.09
C ASP A 41 -7.47 7.92 -8.29
N HIS A 42 -7.35 6.76 -7.67
CA HIS A 42 -6.17 5.89 -7.81
C HIS A 42 -5.95 5.45 -9.27
N LEU A 43 -7.01 5.01 -9.95
CA LEU A 43 -6.93 4.56 -11.34
C LEU A 43 -6.59 5.72 -12.28
N LEU A 44 -7.21 6.88 -12.05
CA LEU A 44 -6.97 8.08 -12.85
C LEU A 44 -5.54 8.60 -12.66
N GLY A 45 -5.06 8.69 -11.43
CA GLY A 45 -3.68 9.08 -11.12
C GLY A 45 -2.67 8.20 -11.87
N ARG A 46 -2.87 6.89 -11.89
CA ARG A 46 -2.00 5.96 -12.64
C ARG A 46 -2.11 6.13 -14.16
N LEU A 47 -3.30 6.38 -14.68
CA LEU A 47 -3.50 6.63 -16.13
C LEU A 47 -2.87 7.95 -16.57
N LEU A 48 -2.79 8.92 -15.67
CA LEU A 48 -2.13 10.20 -15.90
C LEU A 48 -0.62 10.17 -15.57
N ASN A 49 -0.09 9.02 -15.14
CA ASN A 49 1.30 8.83 -14.69
C ASN A 49 1.71 9.80 -13.57
N LEU A 50 0.78 10.14 -12.69
CA LEU A 50 1.07 10.94 -11.51
C LEU A 50 1.82 10.08 -10.48
N GLU A 51 2.84 10.64 -9.86
CA GLU A 51 3.51 9.98 -8.75
C GLU A 51 2.58 9.95 -7.53
N PHE A 52 2.55 8.83 -6.83
CA PHE A 52 1.89 8.73 -5.55
C PHE A 52 2.82 9.30 -4.47
N ASP A 53 2.44 10.44 -3.92
CA ASP A 53 3.22 11.21 -2.95
C ASP A 53 2.57 11.28 -1.55
N GLY A 54 1.58 10.41 -1.29
CA GLY A 54 0.84 10.37 -0.03
C GLY A 54 -0.26 11.43 0.02
N ASP A 55 -0.12 12.41 0.90
CA ASP A 55 -1.16 13.38 1.21
C ASP A 55 -1.25 14.57 0.24
N THR A 56 -0.24 14.77 -0.61
CA THR A 56 -0.11 15.96 -1.46
C THR A 56 -0.47 15.73 -2.92
N HIS A 57 -1.09 14.59 -3.23
CA HIS A 57 -1.50 14.27 -4.60
C HIS A 57 -2.62 15.20 -5.10
N GLU A 58 -2.68 15.36 -6.41
CA GLU A 58 -3.73 16.14 -7.09
C GLU A 58 -5.12 15.60 -6.72
N SER A 59 -6.00 16.45 -6.21
CA SER A 59 -7.40 16.09 -5.97
C SER A 59 -8.19 16.16 -7.27
N PHE A 60 -8.87 15.06 -7.61
CA PHE A 60 -9.72 15.00 -8.79
C PHE A 60 -11.13 15.47 -8.46
N THR A 61 -11.75 16.15 -9.41
CA THR A 61 -13.15 16.54 -9.35
C THR A 61 -14.07 15.34 -9.65
N ASP A 62 -15.34 15.45 -9.33
CA ASP A 62 -16.32 14.43 -9.71
C ASP A 62 -16.47 14.32 -11.25
N GLU A 63 -16.22 15.41 -11.98
CA GLU A 63 -16.18 15.41 -13.43
C GLU A 63 -15.01 14.54 -13.94
N ASP A 64 -13.81 14.69 -13.37
CA ASP A 64 -12.64 13.88 -13.71
C ASP A 64 -12.91 12.39 -13.42
N ARG A 65 -13.50 12.08 -12.27
CA ARG A 65 -13.86 10.71 -11.85
C ARG A 65 -14.85 10.06 -12.81
N ASN A 66 -15.81 10.82 -13.34
CA ASN A 66 -16.83 10.32 -14.29
C ASN A 66 -16.23 9.82 -15.59
N HIS A 67 -15.01 10.20 -15.92
CA HIS A 67 -14.26 9.66 -17.05
C HIS A 67 -13.72 8.24 -16.84
N ILE A 68 -13.74 7.71 -15.59
CA ILE A 68 -13.25 6.37 -15.24
C ILE A 68 -14.42 5.41 -15.09
N ARG A 69 -14.38 4.32 -15.85
CA ARG A 69 -15.36 3.24 -15.78
C ARG A 69 -14.68 1.89 -15.77
N LEU A 70 -15.28 0.93 -15.08
CA LEU A 70 -14.87 -0.47 -15.17
C LEU A 70 -15.69 -1.16 -16.27
N LYS A 71 -15.05 -1.98 -17.09
CA LYS A 71 -15.73 -2.75 -18.13
C LYS A 71 -16.80 -3.65 -17.50
N GLY A 72 -18.05 -3.46 -17.89
CA GLY A 72 -19.20 -4.15 -17.31
C GLY A 72 -19.46 -3.82 -15.84
N GLY A 73 -18.88 -2.71 -15.29
CA GLY A 73 -19.03 -2.35 -13.88
C GLY A 73 -18.43 -3.37 -12.91
N GLN A 74 -17.41 -4.12 -13.34
CA GLN A 74 -16.94 -5.30 -12.59
C GLN A 74 -15.44 -5.25 -12.31
N PHE A 75 -15.06 -5.85 -11.17
CA PHE A 75 -13.67 -6.14 -10.82
C PHE A 75 -13.54 -7.55 -10.23
N ILE A 76 -12.34 -8.09 -10.24
CA ILE A 76 -12.05 -9.48 -9.88
C ILE A 76 -11.18 -9.49 -8.62
N SER A 77 -11.60 -10.26 -7.62
CA SER A 77 -10.77 -10.53 -6.43
C SER A 77 -9.81 -11.68 -6.70
N LEU A 78 -8.59 -11.51 -6.26
CA LEU A 78 -7.48 -12.44 -6.41
C LEU A 78 -6.95 -12.86 -5.03
N LYS A 79 -6.33 -14.04 -4.94
CA LYS A 79 -5.92 -14.60 -3.65
C LYS A 79 -4.57 -14.06 -3.18
N THR A 80 -3.64 -13.91 -4.09
CA THR A 80 -2.23 -13.61 -3.79
C THR A 80 -1.64 -12.69 -4.83
N CYS A 81 -0.73 -11.83 -4.36
CA CYS A 81 0.19 -11.06 -5.18
C CYS A 81 1.62 -11.49 -4.84
N ARG A 82 2.44 -11.79 -5.83
CA ARG A 82 3.86 -12.07 -5.66
C ARG A 82 4.64 -10.83 -6.01
N ILE A 83 5.53 -10.43 -5.11
CA ILE A 83 6.43 -9.30 -5.30
C ILE A 83 7.83 -9.85 -5.47
N ASN A 84 8.43 -9.60 -6.62
CA ASN A 84 9.81 -9.94 -6.91
C ASN A 84 10.70 -8.76 -6.52
N TYR A 85 11.76 -9.02 -5.78
CA TYR A 85 12.71 -7.98 -5.39
C TYR A 85 14.14 -8.48 -5.50
N THR A 86 15.07 -7.54 -5.55
CA THR A 86 16.49 -7.85 -5.50
C THR A 86 16.98 -7.62 -4.08
N THR A 87 17.58 -8.65 -3.50
CA THR A 87 18.17 -8.60 -2.15
C THR A 87 19.44 -7.75 -2.14
N TYR A 88 19.89 -7.38 -0.93
CA TYR A 88 21.10 -6.58 -0.72
C TYR A 88 22.36 -7.17 -1.41
N ASN A 89 22.43 -8.51 -1.58
CA ASN A 89 23.52 -9.22 -2.26
C ASN A 89 23.23 -9.53 -3.72
N VAL A 90 22.32 -8.76 -4.34
CA VAL A 90 21.98 -8.82 -5.77
C VAL A 90 21.35 -10.16 -6.20
N ARG A 91 20.76 -10.90 -5.28
CA ARG A 91 19.98 -12.10 -5.59
C ARG A 91 18.51 -11.75 -5.79
N ARG A 92 17.84 -12.49 -6.63
CA ARG A 92 16.38 -12.39 -6.78
C ARG A 92 15.71 -13.18 -5.66
N ASP A 93 14.68 -12.58 -5.09
CA ASP A 93 13.83 -13.19 -4.10
C ASP A 93 12.37 -12.77 -4.32
N GLN A 94 11.44 -13.42 -3.63
CA GLN A 94 10.02 -13.22 -3.86
C GLN A 94 9.23 -13.34 -2.55
N ASP A 95 8.40 -12.34 -2.28
CA ASP A 95 7.39 -12.41 -1.22
C ASP A 95 6.00 -12.70 -1.80
N VAL A 96 5.21 -13.48 -1.07
CA VAL A 96 3.81 -13.76 -1.42
C VAL A 96 2.90 -13.02 -0.47
N ILE A 97 2.25 -11.99 -0.99
CA ILE A 97 1.27 -11.19 -0.24
C ILE A 97 -0.09 -11.90 -0.31
N ASN A 98 -0.68 -12.07 0.87
CA ASN A 98 -2.00 -12.68 1.03
C ASN A 98 -2.76 -11.96 2.16
N PRO A 99 -3.93 -11.36 1.89
CA PRO A 99 -4.70 -10.61 2.89
C PRO A 99 -5.07 -11.39 4.15
N ARG A 100 -4.99 -12.73 4.11
CA ARG A 100 -5.38 -13.58 5.25
C ARG A 100 -4.27 -13.79 6.28
N ASN A 101 -3.00 -13.83 5.86
CA ASN A 101 -1.88 -14.22 6.74
C ASN A 101 -0.58 -13.43 6.52
N HIS A 102 -0.28 -12.99 5.31
CA HIS A 102 0.91 -12.19 4.96
C HIS A 102 0.46 -10.93 4.23
N ALA A 103 -0.21 -10.05 4.98
CA ALA A 103 -0.92 -8.91 4.44
C ALA A 103 -0.13 -7.60 4.48
N ASP A 104 0.92 -7.53 5.31
CA ASP A 104 1.62 -6.28 5.55
C ASP A 104 2.73 -6.08 4.52
N VAL A 105 2.76 -4.90 3.93
CA VAL A 105 3.68 -4.51 2.85
C VAL A 105 4.39 -3.20 3.18
N MET A 106 5.54 -2.99 2.55
CA MET A 106 6.28 -1.74 2.62
C MET A 106 6.55 -1.17 1.23
N MET A 107 6.59 0.16 1.15
CA MET A 107 6.94 0.92 -0.04
C MET A 107 7.83 2.11 0.33
N LEU A 108 8.41 2.78 -0.67
CA LEU A 108 9.15 4.00 -0.41
C LEU A 108 8.21 5.10 0.06
N SER A 109 8.67 5.87 1.05
CA SER A 109 8.00 7.11 1.44
C SER A 109 8.08 8.14 0.33
N GLY A 110 6.98 8.84 0.06
CA GLY A 110 6.97 10.03 -0.80
C GLY A 110 7.42 11.29 -0.08
N GLU A 111 7.70 11.23 1.22
CA GLU A 111 8.06 12.41 2.02
C GLU A 111 9.52 12.81 1.81
N ASP A 112 9.74 14.06 1.36
CA ASP A 112 11.08 14.62 1.15
C ASP A 112 11.58 15.45 2.37
N LYS A 113 10.89 15.37 3.53
CA LYS A 113 11.25 16.12 4.73
C LYS A 113 12.49 15.54 5.40
N PRO A 114 13.43 16.37 5.89
CA PRO A 114 14.55 15.89 6.69
C PRO A 114 14.07 15.11 7.91
N GLY A 115 14.59 13.87 8.08
CA GLY A 115 14.19 12.99 9.18
C GLY A 115 12.91 12.20 8.96
N ALA A 116 12.25 12.34 7.80
CA ALA A 116 11.11 11.50 7.45
C ALA A 116 11.54 10.01 7.38
N HIS A 117 10.64 9.15 7.77
CA HIS A 117 10.88 7.71 7.68
C HIS A 117 10.96 7.27 6.22
N PRO A 118 11.96 6.47 5.80
CA PRO A 118 12.17 6.15 4.40
C PRO A 118 11.11 5.25 3.78
N TYR A 119 10.25 4.64 4.59
CA TYR A 119 9.24 3.69 4.15
C TYR A 119 7.86 4.01 4.71
N TRP A 120 6.83 3.73 3.90
CA TRP A 120 5.45 3.62 4.32
C TRP A 120 5.04 2.16 4.42
N TYR A 121 4.05 1.88 5.26
CA TYR A 121 3.55 0.54 5.53
C TYR A 121 2.05 0.50 5.36
N ALA A 122 1.57 -0.62 4.82
CA ALA A 122 0.15 -0.83 4.65
C ALA A 122 -0.24 -2.29 4.88
N ARG A 123 -1.44 -2.51 5.39
CA ARG A 123 -2.08 -3.83 5.44
C ARG A 123 -2.98 -4.01 4.23
N VAL A 124 -2.72 -5.01 3.43
CA VAL A 124 -3.53 -5.36 2.26
C VAL A 124 -4.82 -6.04 2.72
N LEU A 125 -5.95 -5.42 2.43
CA LEU A 125 -7.30 -5.93 2.71
C LEU A 125 -7.84 -6.75 1.54
N GLY A 126 -7.44 -6.40 0.32
CA GLY A 126 -7.86 -7.08 -0.90
C GLY A 126 -6.90 -6.88 -2.06
N ILE A 127 -6.87 -7.86 -2.96
CA ILE A 127 -6.06 -7.86 -4.17
C ILE A 127 -7.04 -7.96 -5.34
N TYR A 128 -7.00 -7.00 -6.24
CA TYR A 128 -7.99 -6.87 -7.30
C TYR A 128 -7.40 -6.61 -8.66
N ARG A 129 -8.16 -6.94 -9.69
CA ARG A 129 -7.92 -6.58 -11.09
C ARG A 129 -9.21 -6.10 -11.72
N ALA A 130 -9.12 -5.06 -12.53
CA ALA A 130 -10.24 -4.59 -13.35
C ALA A 130 -9.76 -4.18 -14.73
N THR A 131 -10.64 -4.31 -15.73
CA THR A 131 -10.44 -3.69 -17.03
C THR A 131 -11.03 -2.27 -16.96
N VAL A 132 -10.17 -1.27 -16.99
CA VAL A 132 -10.49 0.15 -16.84
C VAL A 132 -10.66 0.78 -18.22
N ILE A 133 -11.69 1.59 -18.36
CA ILE A 133 -11.97 2.41 -19.56
C ILE A 133 -11.90 3.86 -19.11
N SER A 134 -11.06 4.66 -19.76
CA SER A 134 -10.96 6.09 -19.51
C SER A 134 -11.33 6.89 -20.76
N SER A 135 -12.13 7.94 -20.58
CA SER A 135 -12.39 8.98 -21.57
C SER A 135 -11.80 10.32 -21.16
N HIS A 136 -10.93 10.35 -20.15
CA HIS A 136 -10.35 11.58 -19.61
C HIS A 136 -9.41 12.24 -20.64
N PRO A 137 -9.55 13.56 -20.92
CA PRO A 137 -8.79 14.24 -21.99
C PRO A 137 -7.27 14.20 -21.80
N ARG A 138 -6.81 14.23 -20.54
CA ARG A 138 -5.38 14.16 -20.17
C ARG A 138 -4.84 12.71 -20.13
N ALA A 139 -5.71 11.71 -20.13
CA ALA A 139 -5.27 10.31 -20.16
C ALA A 139 -4.62 10.03 -21.51
N ASN A 140 -3.39 9.55 -21.44
CA ASN A 140 -2.47 9.45 -22.56
C ASN A 140 -3.08 8.73 -23.77
N THR A 141 -3.17 9.43 -24.88
CA THR A 141 -3.73 8.99 -26.16
C THR A 141 -2.98 7.83 -26.82
N THR A 142 -1.80 7.47 -26.33
CA THR A 142 -1.01 6.34 -26.87
C THR A 142 -1.57 4.96 -26.49
N ARG A 143 -2.48 4.88 -25.52
CA ARG A 143 -3.20 3.65 -25.13
C ARG A 143 -4.70 3.88 -25.17
N THR A 144 -5.22 4.12 -26.39
CA THR A 144 -6.66 4.17 -26.61
C THR A 144 -7.26 2.78 -26.44
N GLY A 145 -8.06 2.58 -25.40
CA GLY A 145 -8.80 1.35 -25.18
C GLY A 145 -8.84 0.87 -23.73
N PRO A 146 -9.57 -0.21 -23.48
CA PRO A 146 -9.63 -0.82 -22.15
C PRO A 146 -8.26 -1.30 -21.68
N GLN A 147 -7.87 -0.96 -20.44
CA GLN A 147 -6.61 -1.36 -19.84
C GLN A 147 -6.86 -2.26 -18.62
N ASP A 148 -6.17 -3.39 -18.56
CA ASP A 148 -6.19 -4.23 -17.36
C ASP A 148 -5.28 -3.62 -16.29
N MET A 149 -5.86 -3.27 -15.16
CA MET A 149 -5.14 -2.67 -14.03
C MET A 149 -5.33 -3.52 -12.78
N GLU A 150 -4.24 -3.75 -12.09
CA GLU A 150 -4.18 -4.43 -10.81
C GLU A 150 -4.02 -3.40 -9.70
N PHE A 151 -4.68 -3.62 -8.56
CA PHE A 151 -4.62 -2.73 -7.43
C PHE A 151 -4.82 -3.48 -6.12
N LEU A 152 -4.21 -2.97 -5.06
CA LEU A 152 -4.34 -3.43 -3.69
C LEU A 152 -5.24 -2.46 -2.94
N TRP A 153 -6.24 -2.96 -2.22
CA TRP A 153 -6.98 -2.17 -1.24
C TRP A 153 -6.29 -2.30 0.09
N VAL A 154 -5.97 -1.18 0.73
CA VAL A 154 -5.08 -1.16 1.90
C VAL A 154 -5.63 -0.32 3.05
N ARG A 155 -5.21 -0.67 4.27
CA ARG A 155 -5.27 0.17 5.46
C ARG A 155 -3.85 0.63 5.79
N TRP A 156 -3.67 1.93 5.94
CA TRP A 156 -2.35 2.52 6.14
C TRP A 156 -1.91 2.47 7.60
N PHE A 157 -0.60 2.41 7.78
CA PHE A 157 0.06 2.61 9.07
C PHE A 157 0.79 3.96 9.06
N GLY A 158 0.64 4.70 10.17
CA GLY A 158 1.44 5.88 10.48
C GLY A 158 2.62 5.52 11.40
N ILE A 159 3.72 6.23 11.28
CA ILE A 159 4.84 6.15 12.22
C ILE A 159 4.42 6.81 13.54
N ASP A 160 4.75 6.17 14.68
CA ASP A 160 4.56 6.78 16.00
C ASP A 160 5.49 7.99 16.15
N PRO A 161 4.96 9.22 16.20
CA PRO A 161 5.77 10.45 16.22
C PRO A 161 6.56 10.61 17.54
N GLU A 162 6.12 9.97 18.61
CA GLU A 162 6.79 10.02 19.92
C GLU A 162 7.89 8.98 20.05
N HIS A 163 7.90 7.97 19.16
CA HIS A 163 8.86 6.87 19.22
C HIS A 163 10.07 7.12 18.30
N ARG A 164 11.16 7.57 18.88
CA ARG A 164 12.43 7.67 18.15
C ARG A 164 13.00 6.27 17.88
N SER A 165 13.22 5.97 16.62
CA SER A 165 13.73 4.68 16.15
C SER A 165 15.06 4.82 15.40
N GLY A 166 15.65 3.69 15.03
CA GLY A 166 16.87 3.62 14.25
C GLY A 166 18.08 3.13 15.04
N SER A 167 19.21 2.95 14.34
CA SER A 167 20.45 2.37 14.91
C SER A 167 21.01 3.18 16.08
N HIS A 168 20.92 4.51 15.99
CA HIS A 168 21.41 5.40 17.07
C HIS A 168 20.65 5.19 18.39
N TYR A 169 19.36 4.88 18.32
CA TYR A 169 18.53 4.62 19.52
C TYR A 169 18.43 3.14 19.89
N ALA A 170 19.01 2.25 19.07
CA ALA A 170 18.86 0.80 19.18
C ALA A 170 17.37 0.37 19.31
N ARG A 171 16.47 1.03 18.55
CA ARG A 171 15.03 0.81 18.59
C ARG A 171 14.48 0.54 17.22
N LEU A 172 13.56 -0.43 17.13
CA LEU A 172 12.80 -0.75 15.92
C LEU A 172 11.83 0.39 15.58
N PRO A 173 11.53 0.62 14.29
CA PRO A 173 10.42 1.50 13.91
C PRO A 173 9.13 1.01 14.53
N LYS A 174 8.31 1.93 15.03
CA LYS A 174 7.02 1.67 15.66
C LYS A 174 5.92 2.33 14.85
N VAL A 175 4.90 1.58 14.47
CA VAL A 175 3.82 2.02 13.60
C VAL A 175 2.47 1.66 14.23
N GLY A 176 1.45 2.48 13.99
CA GLY A 176 0.06 2.20 14.33
C GLY A 176 -0.83 2.39 13.11
N PHE A 177 -2.02 1.80 13.10
CA PHE A 177 -2.97 2.13 12.05
C PHE A 177 -3.32 3.60 12.10
N VAL A 178 -3.49 4.19 10.92
CA VAL A 178 -4.08 5.52 10.79
C VAL A 178 -5.52 5.45 11.27
N ASP A 179 -5.95 6.45 12.04
CA ASP A 179 -7.30 6.58 12.58
C ASP A 179 -8.35 6.67 11.46
N GLU A 180 -9.50 6.03 11.62
CA GLU A 180 -10.55 5.99 10.58
C GLU A 180 -11.15 7.37 10.25
N SER A 181 -11.01 8.34 11.15
CA SER A 181 -11.43 9.72 10.90
C SER A 181 -10.57 10.41 9.85
N ASP A 182 -9.33 9.94 9.65
CA ASP A 182 -8.47 10.39 8.58
C ASP A 182 -8.97 9.86 7.24
N PRO A 183 -9.25 10.73 6.25
CA PRO A 183 -9.70 10.29 4.94
C PRO A 183 -8.72 9.37 4.21
N PHE A 184 -7.45 9.37 4.60
CA PHE A 184 -6.40 8.54 4.01
C PHE A 184 -6.13 7.24 4.77
N ALA A 185 -6.86 6.95 5.88
CA ALA A 185 -6.70 5.70 6.62
C ALA A 185 -6.85 4.44 5.75
N PHE A 186 -7.74 4.52 4.75
CA PHE A 186 -7.97 3.46 3.77
C PHE A 186 -7.79 4.01 2.36
N GLY A 187 -7.11 3.25 1.50
CA GLY A 187 -6.84 3.69 0.14
C GLY A 187 -6.46 2.54 -0.79
N PHE A 188 -5.89 2.91 -1.91
CA PHE A 188 -5.44 1.96 -2.93
C PHE A 188 -3.95 2.13 -3.19
N LEU A 189 -3.30 1.02 -3.55
CA LEU A 189 -1.88 0.96 -3.81
C LEU A 189 -1.63 0.20 -5.12
N ASP A 190 -0.74 0.73 -5.96
CA ASP A 190 -0.23 -0.01 -7.12
C ASP A 190 0.74 -1.11 -6.64
N PRO A 191 0.50 -2.38 -6.98
CA PRO A 191 1.43 -3.46 -6.67
C PRO A 191 2.86 -3.20 -7.16
N ALA A 192 3.02 -2.40 -8.21
CA ALA A 192 4.34 -2.02 -8.73
C ALA A 192 5.15 -1.13 -7.76
N GLN A 193 4.50 -0.45 -6.81
CA GLN A 193 5.15 0.39 -5.80
C GLN A 193 5.56 -0.37 -4.54
N VAL A 194 5.07 -1.59 -4.36
CA VAL A 194 5.41 -2.44 -3.20
C VAL A 194 6.85 -2.91 -3.34
N ILE A 195 7.69 -2.63 -2.35
CA ILE A 195 9.08 -3.12 -2.32
C ILE A 195 9.09 -4.61 -2.00
N ARG A 196 8.41 -4.99 -0.90
CA ARG A 196 8.27 -6.37 -0.43
C ARG A 196 7.25 -6.45 0.70
N GLY A 197 6.96 -7.67 1.16
CA GLY A 197 6.25 -7.91 2.41
C GLY A 197 7.07 -7.44 3.62
N CYS A 198 6.40 -7.01 4.68
CA CYS A 198 7.04 -6.70 5.93
C CYS A 198 6.44 -7.51 7.08
N HIS A 199 7.22 -7.68 8.15
CA HIS A 199 6.79 -8.39 9.35
C HIS A 199 6.52 -7.39 10.47
N LEU A 200 5.27 -7.29 10.89
CA LEU A 200 4.85 -6.40 11.97
C LEU A 200 4.57 -7.22 13.23
N MET A 201 5.29 -6.92 14.31
CA MET A 201 5.16 -7.54 15.62
C MET A 201 4.30 -6.67 16.53
N PRO A 202 3.21 -7.17 17.13
CA PRO A 202 2.41 -6.38 18.05
C PRO A 202 3.25 -5.80 19.20
N ALA A 203 3.06 -4.54 19.50
CA ALA A 203 3.65 -3.88 20.66
C ALA A 203 2.82 -4.22 21.92
N PHE A 204 3.00 -5.40 22.48
CA PHE A 204 2.17 -5.97 23.55
C PHE A 204 2.01 -5.04 24.75
N ARG A 205 3.04 -4.23 25.05
CA ARG A 205 3.01 -3.25 26.14
C ARG A 205 1.93 -2.18 25.92
N ASP A 206 1.69 -1.79 24.68
CA ASP A 206 0.77 -0.71 24.33
C ASP A 206 -0.68 -1.20 24.23
N ARG A 207 -0.89 -2.52 24.42
CA ARG A 207 -2.21 -3.18 24.45
C ARG A 207 -2.99 -3.05 23.14
N ARG A 208 -4.25 -3.41 23.18
CA ARG A 208 -5.21 -3.30 22.09
C ARG A 208 -6.12 -2.11 22.31
N THR A 209 -6.70 -1.60 21.21
CA THR A 209 -7.61 -0.47 21.21
C THR A 209 -8.70 -0.64 20.16
N ASN A 210 -9.88 -0.12 20.42
CA ASN A 210 -10.96 0.02 19.44
C ASN A 210 -11.06 1.46 18.88
N GLY A 211 -10.29 2.41 19.45
CA GLY A 211 -10.37 3.81 19.07
C GLY A 211 -9.85 4.14 17.67
N LEU A 212 -9.08 3.24 17.02
CA LEU A 212 -8.57 3.47 15.67
C LEU A 212 -9.57 3.07 14.57
N LEU A 213 -10.61 2.35 14.93
CA LEU A 213 -11.71 1.93 14.05
C LEU A 213 -12.91 1.62 14.94
N GLU A 214 -13.78 2.61 15.12
CA GLU A 214 -14.90 2.57 16.06
C GLU A 214 -16.08 1.78 15.50
N THR A 215 -15.90 0.47 15.29
CA THR A 215 -16.98 -0.42 14.91
C THR A 215 -16.94 -1.71 15.70
N THR A 216 -18.08 -2.13 16.19
CA THR A 216 -18.31 -3.46 16.78
C THR A 216 -18.81 -4.47 15.74
N ASN A 217 -19.22 -3.99 14.58
CA ASN A 217 -19.66 -4.82 13.46
C ASN A 217 -18.46 -5.49 12.78
N PRO A 218 -18.65 -6.67 12.18
CA PRO A 218 -17.63 -7.26 11.33
C PRO A 218 -17.20 -6.29 10.23
N THR A 219 -15.90 -6.04 10.11
CA THR A 219 -15.32 -5.17 9.09
C THR A 219 -14.28 -5.95 8.27
N ILE A 220 -14.06 -5.54 7.03
CA ILE A 220 -13.01 -6.10 6.19
C ILE A 220 -11.62 -5.74 6.73
N ALA A 221 -11.51 -4.64 7.48
CA ALA A 221 -10.24 -4.17 8.04
C ALA A 221 -9.69 -5.03 9.18
N ARG A 222 -10.51 -5.91 9.77
CA ARG A 222 -10.13 -6.82 10.86
C ARG A 222 -10.31 -8.28 10.46
N LYS A 223 -9.58 -9.17 11.09
CA LYS A 223 -9.82 -10.60 10.93
C LYS A 223 -11.15 -10.99 11.56
N ARG A 224 -11.76 -12.03 11.01
CA ARG A 224 -13.06 -12.52 11.52
C ARG A 224 -12.95 -12.85 13.02
N GLY A 225 -13.82 -12.23 13.81
CA GLY A 225 -13.88 -12.40 15.27
C GLY A 225 -13.02 -11.42 16.07
N GLU A 226 -12.24 -10.56 15.42
CA GLU A 226 -11.54 -9.46 16.09
C GLU A 226 -12.43 -8.22 16.16
N THR A 227 -12.51 -7.61 17.36
CA THR A 227 -13.30 -6.40 17.62
C THR A 227 -12.45 -5.17 17.86
N ASP A 228 -11.14 -5.36 18.03
CA ASP A 228 -10.16 -4.34 18.33
C ASP A 228 -8.86 -4.55 17.56
N ASP A 229 -8.02 -3.52 17.50
CA ASP A 229 -6.70 -3.54 16.87
C ASP A 229 -5.60 -3.54 17.94
N TRP A 230 -4.38 -3.94 17.59
CA TRP A 230 -3.20 -3.56 18.36
C TRP A 230 -2.99 -2.05 18.19
N ALA A 231 -2.75 -1.34 19.30
CA ALA A 231 -2.49 0.10 19.23
C ALA A 231 -1.26 0.40 18.37
N TYR A 232 -0.20 -0.41 18.55
CA TYR A 232 1.04 -0.27 17.79
C TYR A 232 1.65 -1.62 17.43
N PHE A 233 2.57 -1.56 16.45
CA PHE A 233 3.41 -2.66 16.00
C PHE A 233 4.87 -2.19 15.88
N TYR A 234 5.81 -3.10 16.09
CA TYR A 234 7.21 -2.90 15.72
C TYR A 234 7.48 -3.53 14.36
N VAL A 235 8.24 -2.82 13.52
CA VAL A 235 8.69 -3.37 12.23
C VAL A 235 9.84 -4.33 12.46
N GLY A 236 9.67 -5.60 12.07
CA GLY A 236 10.63 -6.67 12.24
C GLY A 236 11.77 -6.59 11.25
N ILE A 237 12.75 -5.69 11.46
CA ILE A 237 13.89 -5.54 10.56
C ILE A 237 14.87 -6.71 10.60
N PHE A 238 14.78 -7.57 11.61
CA PHE A 238 15.66 -8.76 11.78
C PHE A 238 15.06 -10.04 11.21
N VAL A 239 13.93 -9.97 10.49
CA VAL A 239 13.27 -11.13 9.91
C VAL A 239 14.16 -11.84 8.89
N ASP A 240 14.91 -11.09 8.12
CA ASP A 240 15.95 -11.57 7.22
C ASP A 240 17.04 -10.50 7.01
N ARG A 241 18.14 -10.92 6.38
CA ARG A 241 19.29 -10.05 6.16
C ARG A 241 19.00 -8.90 5.19
N ASP A 242 18.16 -9.11 4.18
CA ASP A 242 17.78 -8.06 3.24
C ASP A 242 16.98 -6.97 3.95
N MET A 243 16.00 -7.35 4.78
CA MET A 243 15.22 -6.41 5.56
C MET A 243 16.11 -5.59 6.51
N PHE A 244 17.03 -6.24 7.21
CA PHE A 244 18.00 -5.55 8.07
C PHE A 244 18.83 -4.52 7.29
N MET A 245 19.41 -4.91 6.15
CA MET A 245 20.28 -4.05 5.36
C MET A 245 19.55 -2.84 4.75
N ARG A 246 18.22 -2.90 4.55
CA ARG A 246 17.42 -1.77 4.05
C ARG A 246 17.33 -0.61 5.04
N TYR A 247 17.52 -0.87 6.34
CA TYR A 247 17.47 0.13 7.40
C TYR A 247 18.84 0.71 7.77
N PHE A 248 19.91 0.25 7.12
CA PHE A 248 21.25 0.75 7.35
C PHE A 248 21.76 1.56 6.15
N PRO A 249 22.43 2.71 6.38
CA PRO A 249 23.07 3.46 5.32
C PRO A 249 24.04 2.56 4.54
N GLY A 250 23.90 2.52 3.22
CA GLY A 250 24.71 1.66 2.35
C GLY A 250 24.29 0.20 2.26
N GLY A 251 23.25 -0.23 3.03
CA GLY A 251 22.77 -1.62 3.04
C GLY A 251 21.96 -2.06 1.85
N GLY A 252 21.40 -1.15 1.10
CA GLY A 252 20.45 -1.43 0.01
C GLY A 252 21.10 -1.53 -1.37
N VAL A 253 21.96 -2.51 -1.62
CA VAL A 253 22.42 -2.81 -2.98
C VAL A 253 21.30 -3.56 -3.71
N GLY A 254 20.82 -3.03 -4.84
CA GLY A 254 19.83 -3.73 -5.69
C GLY A 254 18.52 -3.00 -5.95
N HIS A 255 18.25 -1.85 -5.33
CA HIS A 255 17.13 -0.98 -5.67
C HIS A 255 17.59 0.19 -6.56
N ILE A 256 17.96 -0.09 -7.79
CA ILE A 256 18.33 0.94 -8.78
C ILE A 256 17.07 1.62 -9.36
N ALA A 257 15.88 1.21 -8.98
CA ALA A 257 14.66 1.72 -9.60
C ALA A 257 14.23 3.13 -9.16
N ASN A 258 14.89 3.75 -8.17
CA ASN A 258 14.51 5.11 -7.79
C ASN A 258 15.72 6.00 -7.46
N ARG A 259 15.89 7.06 -8.25
CA ARG A 259 16.86 8.15 -8.01
C ARG A 259 16.75 8.77 -6.61
N LYS A 260 15.60 8.66 -5.95
CA LYS A 260 15.37 9.15 -4.57
C LYS A 260 16.18 8.38 -3.53
N ILE A 261 16.40 7.06 -3.67
CA ILE A 261 17.26 6.29 -2.74
C ILE A 261 18.72 6.76 -2.79
N LEU A 262 19.21 7.09 -3.99
CA LEU A 262 20.58 7.61 -4.15
C LEU A 262 20.75 9.00 -3.49
N LEU A 263 19.68 9.80 -3.47
CA LEU A 263 19.68 11.12 -2.84
C LEU A 263 19.68 11.01 -1.31
N ILE A 264 18.86 10.13 -0.75
CA ILE A 264 18.80 9.85 0.71
C ILE A 264 20.15 9.29 1.19
N MET A 265 20.76 8.39 0.44
CA MET A 265 22.10 7.86 0.76
C MET A 265 23.19 8.93 0.69
N LYS A 266 23.10 9.89 -0.24
CA LYS A 266 24.09 11.00 -0.32
C LYS A 266 23.96 11.99 0.83
N VAL A 267 22.76 12.25 1.33
CA VAL A 267 22.54 13.18 2.45
C VAL A 267 22.98 12.57 3.77
N LEU A 268 22.79 11.25 3.98
CA LEU A 268 23.21 10.56 5.21
C LEU A 268 24.72 10.28 5.31
N VAL A 269 25.45 10.34 4.19
CA VAL A 269 26.92 10.15 4.18
C VAL A 269 27.68 11.48 4.34
N LEU A 270 27.01 12.63 4.21
CA LEU A 270 27.61 13.97 4.28
C LEU A 270 27.30 14.70 5.60
N THR A 271 26.61 14.05 6.55
CA THR A 271 26.42 14.51 7.94
C THR A 271 27.06 13.52 8.91
#